data_f98f984aec1dfac423513553a621a044
#
_entry.id   f98f984aec1dfac423513553a621a044
#
_cell.length_a   1.000
_cell.length_b   1.000
_cell.length_c   1.000
_cell.angle_alpha   90.00
_cell.angle_beta   90.00
_cell.angle_gamma   90.00
#
_symmetry.space_group_name_H-M   'P 1'
#
loop_
_entity.id
_entity.type
_entity.pdbx_description
1 polymer ?
#
loop_
_entity_poly.entity_id
_entity_poly.type
_entity_poly.pdbx_seq_one_letter_code
_entity_poly.pdbx_strand_id
1 'polypeptide(L)'
;MCETPIPPFEYTRYTPANAEKGTTPVLFLHGFATRSDQLWGGTGWIRQYIRAGIPVLTVDLPFHGRKYLKDSNFTVHAKLPVGTIEEHGIFPVVQTTVSEDGSPQNGMVLFADTLSALLDELAIQQVHSVGFSFGSRVGWELALRHPSRVASLMLGGMPLHNHLEALHSMLSASCADDAITQDPATEEAFTSIIESSPLRTDALLDFVHIPFGEFFSLPSALADSTRIPVIHAANPPFPYPRVPLLIAIGSEDSIAAEGRRLYPLLQRVHPYLKFLDIPGRDHVSALTSGVFRRNALAFARDSQVSDRQAV
;
A
#
# COMPACT_ATOMS: atom_id res chain seq x y z
N MET A 1 -6.03 -27.88 -9.50
CA MET A 1 -5.88 -26.54 -10.10
C MET A 1 -4.38 -26.27 -10.13
N CYS A 2 -3.81 -25.95 -11.28
CA CYS A 2 -2.39 -25.62 -11.36
C CYS A 2 -2.25 -24.20 -10.79
N GLU A 3 -1.70 -24.07 -9.59
CA GLU A 3 -1.48 -22.77 -8.98
C GLU A 3 -0.45 -22.03 -9.84
N THR A 4 -0.87 -20.90 -10.44
CA THR A 4 0.06 -20.02 -11.14
C THR A 4 1.08 -19.54 -10.12
N PRO A 5 2.39 -19.77 -10.32
CA PRO A 5 3.39 -19.35 -9.35
C PRO A 5 3.36 -17.83 -9.21
N ILE A 6 3.40 -17.34 -7.97
CA ILE A 6 3.43 -15.91 -7.69
C ILE A 6 4.71 -15.31 -8.28
N PRO A 7 4.61 -14.35 -9.21
CA PRO A 7 5.78 -13.76 -9.87
C PRO A 7 6.59 -12.89 -8.90
N PRO A 8 7.87 -12.61 -9.24
CA PRO A 8 8.72 -11.75 -8.43
C PRO A 8 8.18 -10.31 -8.36
N PHE A 9 8.61 -9.59 -7.35
CA PHE A 9 8.48 -8.13 -7.29
C PHE A 9 9.40 -7.50 -8.32
N GLU A 10 8.92 -6.48 -9.02
CA GLU A 10 9.77 -5.56 -9.77
C GLU A 10 10.00 -4.32 -8.91
N TYR A 11 11.23 -3.81 -8.83
CA TYR A 11 11.49 -2.61 -8.05
C TYR A 11 12.32 -1.60 -8.83
N THR A 12 12.19 -0.34 -8.43
CA THR A 12 13.07 0.75 -8.89
C THR A 12 13.54 1.57 -7.71
N ARG A 13 14.84 1.73 -7.61
CA ARG A 13 15.49 2.59 -6.63
C ARG A 13 15.90 3.89 -7.30
N TYR A 14 15.55 5.01 -6.69
CA TYR A 14 15.94 6.36 -7.13
C TYR A 14 16.81 6.98 -6.06
N THR A 15 18.04 7.38 -6.43
CA THR A 15 18.97 8.04 -5.53
C THR A 15 19.18 9.49 -6.00
N PRO A 16 18.78 10.50 -5.21
CA PRO A 16 19.01 11.90 -5.56
C PRO A 16 20.49 12.27 -5.46
N ALA A 17 20.96 13.15 -6.35
CA ALA A 17 22.35 13.61 -6.36
C ALA A 17 22.76 14.31 -5.03
N ASN A 18 21.80 14.86 -4.31
CA ASN A 18 21.98 15.55 -3.03
C ASN A 18 21.56 14.72 -1.81
N ALA A 19 21.49 13.39 -1.94
CA ALA A 19 21.19 12.53 -0.80
C ALA A 19 22.30 12.61 0.26
N GLU A 20 21.90 12.89 1.49
CA GLU A 20 22.82 12.82 2.63
C GLU A 20 23.02 11.36 3.06
N LYS A 21 24.23 11.02 3.45
CA LYS A 21 24.54 9.68 3.96
C LYS A 21 23.71 9.39 5.21
N GLY A 22 23.03 8.24 5.22
CA GLY A 22 22.17 7.81 6.33
C GLY A 22 20.75 8.38 6.29
N THR A 23 20.37 9.06 5.21
CA THR A 23 18.97 9.43 5.00
C THR A 23 18.13 8.17 4.81
N THR A 24 17.11 7.98 5.66
CA THR A 24 16.16 6.88 5.54
C THR A 24 15.34 7.03 4.26
N PRO A 25 15.36 6.05 3.35
CA PRO A 25 14.60 6.11 2.11
C PRO A 25 13.09 5.97 2.34
N VAL A 26 12.30 6.41 1.36
CA VAL A 26 10.86 6.10 1.33
C VAL A 26 10.60 4.89 0.45
N LEU A 27 9.76 3.98 0.95
CA LEU A 27 9.20 2.84 0.20
C LEU A 27 7.78 3.20 -0.24
N PHE A 28 7.51 3.15 -1.54
CA PHE A 28 6.18 3.36 -2.11
C PHE A 28 5.53 2.04 -2.54
N LEU A 29 4.32 1.79 -2.05
CA LEU A 29 3.50 0.60 -2.31
C LEU A 29 2.19 1.00 -2.98
N HIS A 30 2.01 0.61 -4.24
CA HIS A 30 0.86 1.01 -5.06
C HIS A 30 -0.42 0.22 -4.74
N GLY A 31 -1.57 0.72 -5.22
CA GLY A 31 -2.87 0.07 -5.10
C GLY A 31 -3.08 -1.03 -6.16
N PHE A 32 -4.19 -1.77 -6.01
CA PHE A 32 -4.65 -2.74 -7.01
C PHE A 32 -4.85 -2.08 -8.37
N ALA A 33 -4.60 -2.83 -9.44
CA ALA A 33 -4.79 -2.44 -10.85
C ALA A 33 -3.96 -1.21 -11.31
N THR A 34 -2.93 -0.81 -10.54
CA THR A 34 -2.02 0.28 -10.89
C THR A 34 -0.57 -0.19 -10.87
N ARG A 35 0.36 0.73 -11.19
CA ARG A 35 1.81 0.50 -11.18
C ARG A 35 2.53 1.66 -10.50
N SER A 36 3.74 1.37 -10.05
CA SER A 36 4.57 2.38 -9.36
C SER A 36 4.90 3.59 -10.25
N ASP A 37 5.23 3.38 -11.53
CA ASP A 37 5.52 4.45 -12.46
C ASP A 37 4.28 5.32 -12.75
N GLN A 38 3.10 4.72 -12.90
CA GLN A 38 1.84 5.41 -13.09
C GLN A 38 1.43 6.16 -11.82
N LEU A 39 1.36 5.46 -10.70
CA LEU A 39 0.82 6.00 -9.46
C LEU A 39 1.75 7.03 -8.83
N TRP A 40 3.01 6.70 -8.65
CA TRP A 40 3.97 7.52 -7.91
C TRP A 40 4.78 8.45 -8.83
N GLY A 41 5.13 7.96 -10.03
CA GLY A 41 5.85 8.75 -11.03
C GLY A 41 4.97 9.80 -11.68
N GLY A 42 3.83 9.38 -12.26
CA GLY A 42 2.90 10.24 -12.98
C GLY A 42 2.28 11.34 -12.13
N THR A 43 2.02 11.08 -10.87
CA THR A 43 1.41 12.04 -9.93
C THR A 43 2.44 12.92 -9.19
N GLY A 44 3.73 12.70 -9.44
CA GLY A 44 4.83 13.55 -8.96
C GLY A 44 5.27 13.29 -7.51
N TRP A 45 4.90 12.16 -6.91
CA TRP A 45 5.37 11.74 -5.60
C TRP A 45 6.88 11.50 -5.60
N ILE A 46 7.38 10.66 -6.50
CA ILE A 46 8.82 10.37 -6.62
C ILE A 46 9.60 11.68 -6.74
N ARG A 47 9.21 12.55 -7.68
CA ARG A 47 9.89 13.83 -7.89
C ARG A 47 9.94 14.69 -6.64
N GLN A 48 8.89 14.71 -5.81
CA GLN A 48 8.84 15.51 -4.59
C GLN A 48 9.87 15.02 -3.56
N TYR A 49 9.98 13.71 -3.35
CA TYR A 49 10.94 13.15 -2.41
C TYR A 49 12.38 13.28 -2.90
N ILE A 50 12.62 13.05 -4.19
CA ILE A 50 13.94 13.24 -4.80
C ILE A 50 14.41 14.70 -4.67
N ARG A 51 13.52 15.68 -4.91
CA ARG A 51 13.84 17.10 -4.67
C ARG A 51 14.13 17.42 -3.21
N ALA A 52 13.56 16.67 -2.31
CA ALA A 52 13.78 16.79 -0.87
C ALA A 52 15.09 16.10 -0.39
N GLY A 53 15.86 15.48 -1.30
CA GLY A 53 17.09 14.74 -0.97
C GLY A 53 16.84 13.36 -0.38
N ILE A 54 15.61 12.85 -0.44
CA ILE A 54 15.22 11.55 0.13
C ILE A 54 15.26 10.49 -0.96
N PRO A 55 16.06 9.42 -0.80
CA PRO A 55 16.03 8.26 -1.70
C PRO A 55 14.65 7.60 -1.73
N VAL A 56 14.29 7.05 -2.88
CA VAL A 56 12.98 6.42 -3.10
C VAL A 56 13.19 4.98 -3.56
N LEU A 57 12.43 4.07 -2.98
CA LEU A 57 12.24 2.70 -3.46
C LEU A 57 10.78 2.52 -3.84
N THR A 58 10.50 2.15 -5.08
CA THR A 58 9.18 1.75 -5.53
C THR A 58 9.16 0.26 -5.81
N VAL A 59 8.03 -0.38 -5.52
CA VAL A 59 7.85 -1.80 -5.78
C VAL A 59 6.56 -2.02 -6.55
N ASP A 60 6.64 -2.70 -7.69
CA ASP A 60 5.48 -3.25 -8.36
C ASP A 60 5.18 -4.64 -7.78
N LEU A 61 3.99 -4.79 -7.24
CA LEU A 61 3.51 -6.04 -6.63
C LEU A 61 3.40 -7.16 -7.70
N PRO A 62 3.36 -8.44 -7.32
CA PRO A 62 3.13 -9.54 -8.23
C PRO A 62 1.97 -9.27 -9.18
N PHE A 63 2.08 -9.72 -10.43
CA PHE A 63 1.11 -9.48 -11.52
C PHE A 63 0.90 -8.01 -11.92
N HIS A 64 1.66 -7.07 -11.36
CA HIS A 64 1.60 -5.63 -11.72
C HIS A 64 2.86 -5.16 -12.45
N GLY A 65 3.83 -6.04 -12.73
CA GLY A 65 5.06 -5.72 -13.45
C GLY A 65 4.85 -5.42 -14.95
N ARG A 66 5.92 -4.97 -15.61
CA ARG A 66 5.88 -4.55 -17.03
C ARG A 66 5.33 -5.59 -18.00
N LYS A 67 5.62 -6.88 -17.77
CA LYS A 67 5.16 -7.97 -18.63
C LYS A 67 3.64 -8.16 -18.67
N TYR A 68 2.93 -7.53 -17.72
CA TYR A 68 1.47 -7.63 -17.61
C TYR A 68 0.71 -6.44 -18.20
N LEU A 69 1.42 -5.51 -18.85
CA LEU A 69 0.81 -4.36 -19.51
C LEU A 69 -0.04 -4.78 -20.72
N LYS A 70 -1.17 -4.08 -20.94
CA LYS A 70 -1.98 -4.17 -22.16
C LYS A 70 -1.19 -3.70 -23.38
N ASP A 71 -0.44 -2.60 -23.23
CA ASP A 71 0.49 -2.07 -24.21
C ASP A 71 1.91 -2.11 -23.63
N SER A 72 2.78 -2.92 -24.24
CA SER A 72 4.18 -3.04 -23.82
C SER A 72 4.99 -1.74 -23.97
N ASN A 73 4.51 -0.80 -24.78
CA ASN A 73 5.12 0.52 -24.97
C ASN A 73 4.62 1.54 -23.92
N PHE A 74 3.62 1.17 -23.10
CA PHE A 74 3.14 2.06 -22.05
C PHE A 74 4.29 2.39 -21.09
N THR A 75 4.60 3.68 -20.98
CA THR A 75 5.67 4.17 -20.11
C THR A 75 5.27 5.51 -19.53
N VAL A 76 5.36 5.61 -18.22
CA VAL A 76 5.19 6.87 -17.50
C VAL A 76 6.56 7.32 -16.99
N HIS A 77 7.05 8.42 -17.54
CA HIS A 77 8.33 8.98 -17.10
C HIS A 77 8.11 9.99 -15.97
N ALA A 78 8.66 9.71 -14.81
CA ALA A 78 8.79 10.72 -13.76
C ALA A 78 9.76 11.81 -14.27
N LYS A 79 9.33 13.08 -14.26
CA LYS A 79 10.25 14.21 -14.55
C LYS A 79 11.16 14.41 -13.34
N LEU A 80 12.27 13.67 -13.29
CA LEU A 80 13.19 13.68 -12.17
C LEU A 80 14.21 14.83 -12.26
N PRO A 81 14.76 15.30 -11.13
CA PRO A 81 15.88 16.21 -11.09
C PRO A 81 17.13 15.62 -11.78
N VAL A 82 17.92 16.49 -12.40
CA VAL A 82 19.19 16.09 -13.04
C VAL A 82 20.14 15.46 -12.00
N GLY A 83 20.81 14.39 -12.40
CA GLY A 83 21.73 13.63 -11.55
C GLY A 83 21.04 12.62 -10.63
N THR A 84 19.74 12.40 -10.76
CA THR A 84 19.08 11.27 -10.11
C THR A 84 19.55 9.97 -10.75
N ILE A 85 19.97 9.01 -9.92
CA ILE A 85 20.36 7.67 -10.37
C ILE A 85 19.13 6.75 -10.23
N GLU A 86 18.82 6.00 -11.28
CA GLU A 86 17.75 5.00 -11.31
C GLU A 86 18.35 3.60 -11.46
N GLU A 87 17.96 2.69 -10.57
CA GLU A 87 18.37 1.28 -10.57
C GLU A 87 17.12 0.41 -10.55
N HIS A 88 17.02 -0.51 -11.51
CA HIS A 88 15.89 -1.43 -11.63
C HIS A 88 16.31 -2.84 -11.27
N GLY A 89 15.42 -3.60 -10.67
CA GLY A 89 15.65 -4.99 -10.40
C GLY A 89 14.36 -5.78 -10.21
N ILE A 90 14.55 -7.08 -10.08
CA ILE A 90 13.50 -8.04 -9.72
C ILE A 90 13.94 -8.78 -8.46
N PHE A 91 12.99 -9.08 -7.60
CA PHE A 91 13.25 -9.81 -6.38
C PHE A 91 12.23 -10.95 -6.23
N PRO A 92 12.69 -12.22 -6.10
CA PRO A 92 11.79 -13.36 -6.01
C PRO A 92 10.95 -13.26 -4.72
N VAL A 93 9.69 -13.66 -4.83
CA VAL A 93 8.86 -13.82 -3.65
C VAL A 93 9.48 -14.90 -2.76
N VAL A 94 9.72 -14.58 -1.49
CA VAL A 94 10.29 -15.55 -0.55
C VAL A 94 9.34 -16.74 -0.42
N GLN A 95 9.84 -17.93 -0.71
CA GLN A 95 9.08 -19.15 -0.45
C GLN A 95 9.19 -19.42 1.04
N THR A 96 8.18 -19.05 1.77
CA THR A 96 8.08 -19.53 3.14
C THR A 96 7.46 -20.92 3.11
N THR A 97 7.95 -21.75 3.97
CA THR A 97 7.39 -23.08 4.22
C THR A 97 5.90 -22.96 4.52
N VAL A 98 5.12 -23.92 4.02
CA VAL A 98 3.71 -24.11 4.34
C VAL A 98 3.48 -23.80 5.82
N SER A 99 2.40 -23.11 6.14
CA SER A 99 1.97 -22.89 7.53
C SER A 99 2.02 -24.20 8.31
N GLU A 100 2.29 -24.17 9.62
CA GLU A 100 2.41 -25.39 10.45
C GLU A 100 1.21 -26.34 10.33
N ASP A 101 0.05 -25.82 9.92
CA ASP A 101 -1.20 -26.57 9.68
C ASP A 101 -1.38 -27.04 8.22
N GLY A 102 -0.40 -26.80 7.34
CA GLY A 102 -0.48 -27.17 5.92
C GLY A 102 -1.35 -26.27 5.05
N SER A 103 -1.86 -25.17 5.59
CA SER A 103 -2.64 -24.20 4.81
C SER A 103 -1.77 -23.35 3.89
N PRO A 104 -2.31 -22.83 2.76
CA PRO A 104 -1.60 -21.86 1.93
C PRO A 104 -1.22 -20.62 2.76
N GLN A 105 0.00 -20.16 2.57
CA GLN A 105 0.43 -18.97 3.29
C GLN A 105 -0.37 -17.74 2.84
N ASN A 106 -0.76 -16.93 3.82
CA ASN A 106 -1.45 -15.65 3.58
C ASN A 106 -0.60 -14.72 2.72
N GLY A 107 -1.14 -14.26 1.58
CA GLY A 107 -0.42 -13.42 0.62
C GLY A 107 0.06 -12.08 1.22
N MET A 108 -0.63 -11.51 2.22
CA MET A 108 -0.17 -10.29 2.91
C MET A 108 1.10 -10.55 3.71
N VAL A 109 1.13 -11.68 4.43
CA VAL A 109 2.31 -12.16 5.17
C VAL A 109 3.47 -12.37 4.21
N LEU A 110 3.21 -13.07 3.11
CA LEU A 110 4.20 -13.36 2.08
C LEU A 110 4.79 -12.06 1.49
N PHE A 111 3.95 -11.06 1.19
CA PHE A 111 4.41 -9.80 0.65
C PHE A 111 5.22 -8.98 1.66
N ALA A 112 4.79 -8.96 2.91
CA ALA A 112 5.53 -8.28 3.98
C ALA A 112 6.92 -8.90 4.21
N ASP A 113 6.99 -10.23 4.27
CA ASP A 113 8.26 -10.96 4.46
C ASP A 113 9.18 -10.78 3.25
N THR A 114 8.63 -10.79 2.02
CA THR A 114 9.38 -10.51 0.80
C THR A 114 9.94 -9.10 0.76
N LEU A 115 9.15 -8.09 1.18
CA LEU A 115 9.63 -6.72 1.28
C LEU A 115 10.76 -6.60 2.31
N SER A 116 10.65 -7.24 3.45
CA SER A 116 11.72 -7.24 4.45
C SER A 116 13.02 -7.85 3.89
N ALA A 117 12.92 -8.98 3.17
CA ALA A 117 14.06 -9.61 2.52
C ALA A 117 14.65 -8.76 1.38
N LEU A 118 13.81 -8.07 0.61
CA LEU A 118 14.27 -7.11 -0.41
C LEU A 118 15.06 -5.95 0.23
N LEU A 119 14.63 -5.45 1.38
CA LEU A 119 15.36 -4.41 2.10
C LEU A 119 16.72 -4.90 2.57
N ASP A 120 16.86 -6.17 2.98
CA ASP A 120 18.13 -6.78 3.33
C ASP A 120 19.05 -6.86 2.11
N GLU A 121 18.56 -7.35 0.97
CA GLU A 121 19.31 -7.44 -0.30
C GLU A 121 19.83 -6.07 -0.75
N LEU A 122 19.04 -5.01 -0.57
CA LEU A 122 19.41 -3.64 -0.93
C LEU A 122 20.24 -2.92 0.16
N ALA A 123 20.60 -3.61 1.25
CA ALA A 123 21.28 -3.05 2.41
C ALA A 123 20.56 -1.81 3.01
N ILE A 124 19.22 -1.83 2.97
CA ILE A 124 18.37 -0.80 3.55
C ILE A 124 17.88 -1.30 4.92
N GLN A 125 18.32 -0.66 5.98
CA GLN A 125 17.94 -1.07 7.34
C GLN A 125 16.48 -0.73 7.64
N GLN A 126 16.02 0.47 7.25
CA GLN A 126 14.72 1.00 7.60
C GLN A 126 14.18 1.91 6.50
N VAL A 127 12.85 1.99 6.37
CA VAL A 127 12.17 2.84 5.38
C VAL A 127 11.04 3.66 6.02
N HIS A 128 10.70 4.79 5.43
CA HIS A 128 9.39 5.42 5.59
C HIS A 128 8.44 4.75 4.59
N SER A 129 7.45 4.00 5.04
CA SER A 129 6.52 3.30 4.13
C SER A 129 5.33 4.18 3.80
N VAL A 130 5.08 4.41 2.52
CA VAL A 130 3.88 5.08 2.00
C VAL A 130 3.12 4.09 1.14
N GLY A 131 1.97 3.67 1.60
CA GLY A 131 1.08 2.81 0.85
C GLY A 131 -0.16 3.57 0.37
N PHE A 132 -0.76 3.08 -0.71
CA PHE A 132 -2.06 3.55 -1.18
C PHE A 132 -2.99 2.38 -1.45
N SER A 133 -4.25 2.45 -0.98
CA SER A 133 -5.25 1.40 -1.18
C SER A 133 -4.72 0.04 -0.71
N PHE A 134 -4.67 -0.96 -1.59
CA PHE A 134 -4.08 -2.27 -1.30
C PHE A 134 -2.64 -2.16 -0.78
N GLY A 135 -1.80 -1.29 -1.35
CA GLY A 135 -0.44 -1.05 -0.87
C GLY A 135 -0.37 -0.51 0.57
N SER A 136 -1.42 0.18 1.04
CA SER A 136 -1.54 0.57 2.45
C SER A 136 -1.66 -0.67 3.37
N ARG A 137 -2.36 -1.70 2.91
CA ARG A 137 -2.50 -2.96 3.66
C ARG A 137 -1.18 -3.72 3.72
N VAL A 138 -0.47 -3.78 2.59
CA VAL A 138 0.88 -4.37 2.55
C VAL A 138 1.83 -3.63 3.50
N GLY A 139 1.80 -2.30 3.49
CA GLY A 139 2.59 -1.47 4.41
C GLY A 139 2.22 -1.68 5.88
N TRP A 140 0.93 -1.84 6.18
CA TRP A 140 0.45 -2.17 7.52
C TRP A 140 1.01 -3.51 7.99
N GLU A 141 0.93 -4.55 7.17
CA GLU A 141 1.45 -5.89 7.49
C GLU A 141 2.97 -5.88 7.66
N LEU A 142 3.69 -5.16 6.79
CA LEU A 142 5.14 -4.96 6.93
C LEU A 142 5.50 -4.35 8.29
N ALA A 143 4.77 -3.32 8.72
CA ALA A 143 5.04 -2.64 9.99
C ALA A 143 4.62 -3.47 11.21
N LEU A 144 3.64 -4.37 11.08
CA LEU A 144 3.26 -5.32 12.13
C LEU A 144 4.32 -6.39 12.32
N ARG A 145 4.74 -7.01 11.25
CA ARG A 145 5.64 -8.18 11.28
C ARG A 145 7.10 -7.78 11.46
N HIS A 146 7.48 -6.67 10.85
CA HIS A 146 8.87 -6.18 10.82
C HIS A 146 8.95 -4.72 11.29
N PRO A 147 8.56 -4.40 12.53
CA PRO A 147 8.47 -3.01 13.02
C PRO A 147 9.84 -2.29 12.97
N SER A 148 10.94 -3.00 13.14
CA SER A 148 12.29 -2.42 13.02
C SER A 148 12.65 -1.98 11.60
N ARG A 149 11.90 -2.44 10.59
CA ARG A 149 12.11 -2.06 9.17
C ARG A 149 11.36 -0.80 8.75
N VAL A 150 10.47 -0.28 9.61
CA VAL A 150 9.58 0.85 9.29
C VAL A 150 9.79 1.99 10.27
N ALA A 151 10.38 3.08 9.80
CA ALA A 151 10.61 4.30 10.59
C ALA A 151 9.30 5.09 10.80
N SER A 152 8.44 5.10 9.79
CA SER A 152 7.08 5.64 9.86
C SER A 152 6.20 5.03 8.77
N LEU A 153 4.89 5.01 9.02
CA LEU A 153 3.91 4.40 8.13
C LEU A 153 2.85 5.44 7.74
N MET A 154 2.64 5.58 6.44
CA MET A 154 1.66 6.50 5.87
C MET A 154 0.70 5.73 4.97
N LEU A 155 -0.58 5.73 5.34
CA LEU A 155 -1.63 4.92 4.74
C LEU A 155 -2.63 5.83 4.04
N GLY A 156 -2.62 5.81 2.71
CA GLY A 156 -3.59 6.53 1.89
C GLY A 156 -4.71 5.64 1.42
N GLY A 157 -5.97 6.03 1.62
CA GLY A 157 -7.13 5.31 1.10
C GLY A 157 -7.16 3.83 1.48
N MET A 158 -6.80 3.48 2.73
CA MET A 158 -6.71 2.09 3.16
C MET A 158 -8.10 1.48 3.36
N PRO A 159 -8.52 0.49 2.55
CA PRO A 159 -9.78 -0.19 2.76
C PRO A 159 -9.70 -1.13 3.97
N LEU A 160 -10.78 -1.26 4.74
CA LEU A 160 -10.90 -2.23 5.83
C LEU A 160 -11.59 -3.52 5.37
N HIS A 161 -12.45 -3.45 4.36
CA HIS A 161 -13.09 -4.63 3.78
C HIS A 161 -12.20 -5.36 2.80
N ASN A 162 -12.42 -6.66 2.71
CA ASN A 162 -11.89 -7.47 1.65
C ASN A 162 -12.81 -7.36 0.42
N HIS A 163 -12.34 -6.65 -0.60
CA HIS A 163 -13.06 -6.50 -1.86
C HIS A 163 -12.62 -7.51 -2.93
N LEU A 164 -11.77 -8.50 -2.62
CA LEU A 164 -11.20 -9.40 -3.63
C LEU A 164 -12.25 -10.27 -4.31
N GLU A 165 -13.26 -10.73 -3.59
CA GLU A 165 -14.37 -11.51 -4.20
C GLU A 165 -15.17 -10.66 -5.18
N ALA A 166 -15.52 -9.43 -4.80
CA ALA A 166 -16.17 -8.48 -5.67
C ALA A 166 -15.32 -8.18 -6.92
N LEU A 167 -14.03 -7.90 -6.72
CA LEU A 167 -13.09 -7.67 -7.81
C LEU A 167 -12.96 -8.89 -8.75
N HIS A 168 -12.91 -10.09 -8.19
CA HIS A 168 -12.88 -11.32 -8.99
C HIS A 168 -14.10 -11.43 -9.89
N SER A 169 -15.31 -11.22 -9.34
CA SER A 169 -16.56 -11.28 -10.11
C SER A 169 -16.62 -10.21 -11.19
N MET A 170 -16.21 -8.96 -10.90
CA MET A 170 -16.13 -7.87 -11.88
C MET A 170 -15.16 -8.17 -13.03
N LEU A 171 -14.00 -8.76 -12.73
CA LEU A 171 -12.98 -9.10 -13.73
C LEU A 171 -13.38 -10.30 -14.60
N SER A 172 -14.12 -11.27 -14.05
CA SER A 172 -14.49 -12.50 -14.74
C SER A 172 -15.61 -12.30 -15.77
N ALA A 173 -16.28 -11.15 -15.79
CA ALA A 173 -17.41 -10.83 -16.70
C ALA A 173 -18.53 -11.89 -16.75
N SER A 174 -18.58 -12.80 -15.76
CA SER A 174 -19.39 -14.01 -15.82
C SER A 174 -20.75 -13.90 -15.12
N CYS A 175 -21.01 -12.81 -14.42
CA CYS A 175 -22.25 -12.63 -13.66
C CYS A 175 -22.81 -11.24 -13.89
N ALA A 176 -23.72 -11.16 -14.88
CA ALA A 176 -24.44 -9.92 -15.18
C ALA A 176 -25.58 -9.61 -14.18
N ASP A 177 -25.89 -10.51 -13.26
CA ASP A 177 -27.14 -10.44 -12.47
C ASP A 177 -26.99 -10.38 -10.95
N ASP A 178 -25.80 -10.54 -10.38
CA ASP A 178 -25.64 -10.42 -8.93
C ASP A 178 -24.89 -9.12 -8.59
N ALA A 179 -25.56 -8.23 -7.87
CA ALA A 179 -24.96 -7.03 -7.30
C ALA A 179 -23.76 -7.42 -6.41
N ILE A 180 -22.56 -7.10 -6.88
CA ILE A 180 -21.30 -7.62 -6.35
C ILE A 180 -20.84 -6.86 -5.12
N THR A 181 -21.31 -5.64 -4.96
CA THR A 181 -21.13 -4.83 -3.75
C THR A 181 -22.49 -4.32 -3.27
N GLN A 182 -22.63 -4.17 -1.95
CA GLN A 182 -23.84 -3.58 -1.36
C GLN A 182 -23.90 -2.05 -1.55
N ASP A 183 -22.83 -1.45 -2.09
CA ASP A 183 -22.67 -0.02 -2.27
C ASP A 183 -22.34 0.33 -3.74
N PRO A 184 -23.30 0.93 -4.49
CA PRO A 184 -23.11 1.31 -5.88
C PRO A 184 -21.92 2.28 -6.13
N ALA A 185 -21.62 3.17 -5.18
CA ALA A 185 -20.51 4.10 -5.33
C ALA A 185 -19.15 3.40 -5.27
N THR A 186 -19.03 2.37 -4.45
CA THR A 186 -17.85 1.51 -4.38
C THR A 186 -17.68 0.70 -5.66
N GLU A 187 -18.76 0.16 -6.21
CA GLU A 187 -18.76 -0.57 -7.48
C GLU A 187 -18.34 0.31 -8.65
N GLU A 188 -18.89 1.52 -8.76
CA GLU A 188 -18.51 2.51 -9.78
C GLU A 188 -17.01 2.87 -9.66
N ALA A 189 -16.51 3.06 -8.44
CA ALA A 189 -15.12 3.37 -8.19
C ALA A 189 -14.18 2.23 -8.64
N PHE A 190 -14.50 0.96 -8.33
CA PHE A 190 -13.72 -0.18 -8.81
C PHE A 190 -13.80 -0.36 -10.33
N THR A 191 -14.96 -0.18 -10.93
CA THR A 191 -15.13 -0.22 -12.39
C THR A 191 -14.19 0.80 -13.04
N SER A 192 -14.20 2.04 -12.57
CA SER A 192 -13.31 3.09 -13.07
C SER A 192 -11.81 2.73 -12.93
N ILE A 193 -11.42 2.14 -11.80
CA ILE A 193 -10.04 1.70 -11.55
C ILE A 193 -9.63 0.60 -12.54
N ILE A 194 -10.48 -0.39 -12.77
CA ILE A 194 -10.22 -1.53 -13.67
C ILE A 194 -10.14 -1.05 -15.13
N GLU A 195 -11.09 -0.23 -15.57
CA GLU A 195 -11.14 0.32 -16.93
C GLU A 195 -9.91 1.18 -17.24
N SER A 196 -9.49 2.02 -16.29
CA SER A 196 -8.31 2.87 -16.43
C SER A 196 -6.98 2.15 -16.23
N SER A 197 -7.00 0.88 -15.83
CA SER A 197 -5.80 0.09 -15.57
C SER A 197 -4.99 -0.15 -16.84
N PRO A 198 -3.68 0.05 -16.82
CA PRO A 198 -2.80 -0.33 -17.93
C PRO A 198 -2.54 -1.84 -17.99
N LEU A 199 -2.97 -2.60 -16.98
CA LEU A 199 -2.70 -4.02 -16.83
C LEU A 199 -3.75 -4.87 -17.54
N ARG A 200 -3.32 -6.05 -18.04
CA ARG A 200 -4.22 -7.02 -18.62
C ARG A 200 -5.16 -7.63 -17.58
N THR A 201 -6.37 -7.94 -17.99
CA THR A 201 -7.40 -8.52 -17.10
C THR A 201 -6.98 -9.88 -16.53
N ASP A 202 -6.29 -10.72 -17.34
CA ASP A 202 -5.79 -12.02 -16.87
C ASP A 202 -4.78 -11.88 -15.72
N ALA A 203 -3.92 -10.88 -15.76
CA ALA A 203 -2.99 -10.59 -14.68
C ALA A 203 -3.69 -10.11 -13.40
N LEU A 204 -4.73 -9.29 -13.54
CA LEU A 204 -5.54 -8.86 -12.39
C LEU A 204 -6.33 -10.02 -11.78
N LEU A 205 -6.84 -10.95 -12.61
CA LEU A 205 -7.47 -12.18 -12.14
C LEU A 205 -6.47 -13.06 -11.39
N ASP A 206 -5.28 -13.28 -11.91
CA ASP A 206 -4.22 -14.03 -11.23
C ASP A 206 -3.87 -13.41 -9.87
N PHE A 207 -3.85 -12.08 -9.79
CA PHE A 207 -3.59 -11.39 -8.53
C PHE A 207 -4.69 -11.62 -7.48
N VAL A 208 -5.96 -11.50 -7.85
CA VAL A 208 -7.07 -11.67 -6.89
C VAL A 208 -7.25 -13.13 -6.45
N HIS A 209 -6.64 -14.09 -7.16
CA HIS A 209 -6.59 -15.50 -6.77
C HIS A 209 -5.49 -15.80 -5.72
N ILE A 210 -4.59 -14.87 -5.43
CA ILE A 210 -3.62 -15.07 -4.35
C ILE A 210 -4.39 -15.23 -3.03
N PRO A 211 -4.11 -16.29 -2.23
CA PRO A 211 -4.81 -16.51 -0.97
C PRO A 211 -4.34 -15.49 0.08
N PHE A 212 -5.00 -14.34 0.14
CA PHE A 212 -4.70 -13.32 1.16
C PHE A 212 -5.29 -13.67 2.54
N GLY A 213 -6.07 -14.75 2.64
CA GLY A 213 -6.70 -15.19 3.88
C GLY A 213 -7.77 -14.21 4.37
N GLU A 214 -8.00 -14.19 5.67
CA GLU A 214 -8.75 -13.10 6.32
C GLU A 214 -7.93 -11.83 6.11
N PHE A 215 -8.35 -11.07 5.14
CA PHE A 215 -7.64 -9.98 4.47
C PHE A 215 -7.06 -8.94 5.43
N PHE A 216 -7.60 -8.89 6.60
CA PHE A 216 -7.11 -8.00 7.63
C PHE A 216 -7.22 -8.75 8.94
N SER A 217 -6.15 -8.87 9.68
CA SER A 217 -6.18 -9.28 11.10
C SER A 217 -7.03 -8.30 11.94
N LEU A 218 -8.01 -7.66 11.30
CA LEU A 218 -9.01 -6.81 11.93
C LEU A 218 -10.21 -7.70 12.23
N PRO A 219 -10.70 -7.74 13.47
CA PRO A 219 -11.88 -8.51 13.82
C PRO A 219 -13.03 -8.16 12.90
N SER A 220 -13.80 -9.14 12.48
CA SER A 220 -15.07 -8.96 11.76
C SER A 220 -16.04 -7.99 12.47
N ALA A 221 -15.88 -7.80 13.76
CA ALA A 221 -16.58 -6.77 14.53
C ALA A 221 -16.30 -5.32 14.09
N LEU A 222 -15.21 -5.07 13.36
CA LEU A 222 -14.97 -3.76 12.72
C LEU A 222 -15.61 -3.67 11.32
N ALA A 223 -15.93 -4.81 10.72
CA ALA A 223 -16.67 -4.89 9.48
C ALA A 223 -18.16 -4.59 9.66
N ASP A 224 -18.73 -4.79 10.85
CA ASP A 224 -20.13 -4.43 11.14
C ASP A 224 -20.26 -2.91 11.27
N SER A 225 -20.89 -2.28 10.29
CA SER A 225 -21.05 -0.83 10.14
C SER A 225 -21.87 -0.17 11.23
N THR A 226 -22.60 -0.92 12.04
CA THR A 226 -23.59 -0.37 12.98
C THR A 226 -23.11 -0.16 14.39
N ARG A 227 -21.95 -0.73 14.78
CA ARG A 227 -21.43 -0.63 16.14
C ARG A 227 -19.91 -0.40 16.14
N ILE A 228 -19.49 0.83 16.45
CA ILE A 228 -18.13 1.03 16.93
C ILE A 228 -18.07 0.30 18.26
N PRO A 229 -17.28 -0.77 18.41
CA PRO A 229 -17.12 -1.40 19.71
C PRO A 229 -16.66 -0.30 20.68
N VAL A 230 -17.39 -0.10 21.77
CA VAL A 230 -16.90 0.74 22.86
C VAL A 230 -15.71 -0.01 23.43
N ILE A 231 -14.52 0.34 22.97
CA ILE A 231 -13.28 -0.26 23.44
C ILE A 231 -13.03 0.32 24.82
N HIS A 232 -13.49 -0.37 25.84
CA HIS A 232 -13.16 -0.09 27.25
C HIS A 232 -11.75 -0.58 27.61
N ALA A 233 -11.05 -1.22 26.68
CA ALA A 233 -9.75 -1.80 26.94
C ALA A 233 -8.62 -0.81 26.65
N ALA A 234 -7.57 -0.86 27.46
CA ALA A 234 -6.32 -0.14 27.25
C ALA A 234 -5.59 -0.55 25.95
N ASN A 235 -6.05 -1.62 25.27
CA ASN A 235 -5.53 -2.10 23.99
C ASN A 235 -6.68 -2.36 23.02
N PRO A 236 -6.53 -2.00 21.72
CA PRO A 236 -7.44 -2.42 20.66
C PRO A 236 -7.53 -3.96 20.62
N PRO A 237 -8.68 -4.53 20.24
CA PRO A 237 -8.87 -5.98 20.15
C PRO A 237 -8.18 -6.61 18.93
N PHE A 238 -7.30 -5.88 18.26
CA PHE A 238 -6.56 -6.33 17.07
C PHE A 238 -5.13 -5.80 17.13
N PRO A 239 -4.16 -6.51 16.48
CA PRO A 239 -2.80 -6.03 16.37
C PRO A 239 -2.72 -4.79 15.48
N TYR A 240 -1.90 -3.82 15.87
CA TYR A 240 -1.66 -2.59 15.12
C TYR A 240 -0.19 -2.19 15.14
N PRO A 241 0.32 -1.53 14.07
CA PRO A 241 1.69 -1.03 14.03
C PRO A 241 1.97 -0.05 15.18
N ARG A 242 3.12 -0.15 15.81
CA ARG A 242 3.55 0.74 16.91
C ARG A 242 4.43 1.90 16.42
N VAL A 243 4.77 1.90 15.13
CA VAL A 243 5.57 2.95 14.49
C VAL A 243 4.74 4.23 14.28
N PRO A 244 5.34 5.42 14.17
CA PRO A 244 4.61 6.64 13.83
C PRO A 244 3.68 6.42 12.62
N LEU A 245 2.41 6.79 12.75
CA LEU A 245 1.35 6.44 11.81
C LEU A 245 0.58 7.67 11.33
N LEU A 246 0.47 7.84 10.01
CA LEU A 246 -0.40 8.80 9.34
C LEU A 246 -1.46 8.05 8.53
N ILE A 247 -2.73 8.30 8.80
CA ILE A 247 -3.87 7.80 8.00
C ILE A 247 -4.44 8.96 7.21
N ALA A 248 -4.56 8.80 5.89
CA ALA A 248 -5.07 9.82 4.98
C ALA A 248 -6.20 9.27 4.12
N ILE A 249 -7.39 9.87 4.15
CA ILE A 249 -8.58 9.39 3.44
C ILE A 249 -9.32 10.56 2.81
N GLY A 250 -9.78 10.40 1.57
CA GLY A 250 -10.65 11.37 0.89
C GLY A 250 -12.03 11.43 1.53
N SER A 251 -12.64 12.63 1.62
CA SER A 251 -13.97 12.76 2.24
C SER A 251 -15.08 12.06 1.45
N GLU A 252 -14.84 11.81 0.15
CA GLU A 252 -15.75 11.16 -0.78
C GLU A 252 -15.24 9.76 -1.21
N ASP A 253 -14.24 9.21 -0.49
CA ASP A 253 -13.66 7.91 -0.76
C ASP A 253 -14.61 6.80 -0.27
N SER A 254 -15.37 6.18 -1.17
CA SER A 254 -16.29 5.09 -0.86
C SER A 254 -15.57 3.77 -0.55
N ILE A 255 -14.42 3.51 -1.18
CA ILE A 255 -13.65 2.28 -0.98
C ILE A 255 -13.00 2.23 0.41
N ALA A 256 -12.49 3.38 0.87
CA ALA A 256 -11.78 3.47 2.15
C ALA A 256 -12.57 4.20 3.25
N ALA A 257 -13.86 4.44 3.04
CA ALA A 257 -14.71 5.18 4.00
C ALA A 257 -14.59 4.65 5.42
N GLU A 258 -14.54 3.35 5.59
CA GLU A 258 -14.43 2.69 6.89
C GLU A 258 -13.05 2.81 7.53
N GLY A 259 -12.00 3.05 6.75
CA GLY A 259 -10.67 3.34 7.26
C GLY A 259 -10.63 4.52 8.24
N ARG A 260 -11.62 5.43 8.14
CA ARG A 260 -11.83 6.53 9.11
C ARG A 260 -12.08 6.01 10.52
N ARG A 261 -12.63 4.81 10.66
CA ARG A 261 -12.93 4.17 11.94
C ARG A 261 -11.69 3.75 12.70
N LEU A 262 -10.55 3.57 12.03
CA LEU A 262 -9.29 3.24 12.70
C LEU A 262 -8.80 4.39 13.59
N TYR A 263 -8.99 5.64 13.16
CA TYR A 263 -8.47 6.78 13.90
C TYR A 263 -9.01 6.84 15.34
N PRO A 264 -10.33 6.89 15.61
CA PRO A 264 -10.85 6.93 16.97
C PRO A 264 -10.49 5.68 17.80
N LEU A 265 -10.30 4.52 17.15
CA LEU A 265 -9.90 3.30 17.82
C LEU A 265 -8.45 3.35 18.31
N LEU A 266 -7.56 3.89 17.48
CA LEU A 266 -6.13 3.95 17.77
C LEU A 266 -5.72 5.21 18.54
N GLN A 267 -6.48 6.29 18.46
CA GLN A 267 -6.14 7.60 19.03
C GLN A 267 -5.79 7.55 20.53
N ARG A 268 -6.41 6.64 21.28
CA ARG A 268 -6.20 6.51 22.73
C ARG A 268 -4.97 5.71 23.13
N VAL A 269 -4.46 4.90 22.19
CA VAL A 269 -3.42 3.91 22.48
C VAL A 269 -2.17 4.09 21.64
N HIS A 270 -2.25 4.89 20.58
CA HIS A 270 -1.15 5.15 19.67
C HIS A 270 -0.62 6.58 19.83
N PRO A 271 0.58 6.77 20.43
CA PRO A 271 1.07 8.10 20.80
C PRO A 271 1.41 9.00 19.60
N TYR A 272 1.74 8.40 18.45
CA TYR A 272 2.21 9.10 17.25
C TYR A 272 1.27 8.88 16.07
N LEU A 273 -0.05 8.99 16.32
CA LEU A 273 -1.07 8.85 15.28
C LEU A 273 -1.50 10.21 14.76
N LYS A 274 -1.47 10.40 13.45
CA LYS A 274 -2.10 11.54 12.76
C LYS A 274 -3.18 11.05 11.82
N PHE A 275 -4.26 11.82 11.69
CA PHE A 275 -5.32 11.61 10.70
C PHE A 275 -5.42 12.82 9.78
N LEU A 276 -5.50 12.57 8.50
CA LEU A 276 -5.65 13.57 7.45
C LEU A 276 -6.93 13.29 6.66
N ASP A 277 -7.95 14.10 6.91
CA ASP A 277 -9.11 14.17 6.03
C ASP A 277 -8.78 15.02 4.80
N ILE A 278 -9.10 14.52 3.60
CA ILE A 278 -8.81 15.21 2.34
C ILE A 278 -10.15 15.63 1.71
N PRO A 279 -10.57 16.90 1.91
CA PRO A 279 -11.90 17.34 1.51
C PRO A 279 -12.15 17.24 0.01
N GLY A 280 -13.36 16.82 -0.39
CA GLY A 280 -13.81 16.77 -1.78
C GLY A 280 -12.99 15.83 -2.65
N ARG A 281 -12.44 14.75 -2.07
CA ARG A 281 -11.64 13.76 -2.81
C ARG A 281 -12.21 12.36 -2.64
N ASP A 282 -12.38 11.71 -3.78
CA ASP A 282 -12.66 10.27 -3.88
C ASP A 282 -11.38 9.44 -3.71
N HIS A 283 -11.48 8.13 -3.91
CA HIS A 283 -10.37 7.21 -3.73
C HIS A 283 -9.15 7.58 -4.56
N VAL A 284 -9.30 7.79 -5.86
CA VAL A 284 -8.19 8.06 -6.78
C VAL A 284 -7.66 9.49 -6.63
N SER A 285 -8.56 10.47 -6.52
CA SER A 285 -8.18 11.89 -6.44
C SER A 285 -7.57 12.26 -5.09
N ALA A 286 -7.80 11.49 -4.02
CA ALA A 286 -7.12 11.66 -2.75
C ALA A 286 -5.60 11.47 -2.88
N LEU A 287 -5.15 10.49 -3.64
CA LEU A 287 -3.73 10.24 -3.90
C LEU A 287 -3.07 11.40 -4.66
N THR A 288 -3.75 11.92 -5.69
CA THR A 288 -3.23 13.01 -6.52
C THR A 288 -3.24 14.35 -5.79
N SER A 289 -3.89 14.41 -4.63
CA SER A 289 -3.95 15.60 -3.79
C SER A 289 -2.56 16.05 -3.33
N GLY A 290 -2.23 17.30 -3.63
CA GLY A 290 -1.03 17.94 -3.07
C GLY A 290 -1.07 18.02 -1.54
N VAL A 291 -2.25 17.93 -0.92
CA VAL A 291 -2.41 17.93 0.54
C VAL A 291 -1.82 16.65 1.12
N PHE A 292 -2.23 15.48 0.64
CA PHE A 292 -1.68 14.20 1.12
C PHE A 292 -0.17 14.15 0.92
N ARG A 293 0.29 14.40 -0.29
CA ARG A 293 1.71 14.30 -0.65
C ARG A 293 2.61 15.21 0.20
N ARG A 294 2.20 16.47 0.49
CA ARG A 294 2.99 17.36 1.35
C ARG A 294 3.00 16.92 2.80
N ASN A 295 1.86 16.47 3.32
CA ASN A 295 1.77 15.99 4.71
C ASN A 295 2.57 14.71 4.91
N ALA A 296 2.56 13.78 3.95
CA ALA A 296 3.36 12.57 4.00
C ALA A 296 4.88 12.87 4.02
N LEU A 297 5.35 13.80 3.16
CA LEU A 297 6.75 14.22 3.19
C LEU A 297 7.14 14.89 4.51
N ALA A 298 6.30 15.76 5.04
CA ALA A 298 6.53 16.41 6.33
C ALA A 298 6.59 15.38 7.45
N PHE A 299 5.64 14.43 7.46
CA PHE A 299 5.57 13.36 8.46
C PHE A 299 6.82 12.46 8.47
N ALA A 300 7.32 12.09 7.29
CA ALA A 300 8.57 11.33 7.18
C ALA A 300 9.76 12.09 7.76
N ARG A 301 9.85 13.41 7.50
CA ARG A 301 10.92 14.26 8.04
C ARG A 301 10.85 14.44 9.56
N ASP A 302 9.65 14.66 10.08
CA ASP A 302 9.43 14.81 11.53
C ASP A 302 9.84 13.54 12.28
N SER A 303 9.54 12.36 11.72
CA SER A 303 9.92 11.07 12.29
C SER A 303 11.44 10.84 12.32
N GLN A 304 12.17 11.33 11.30
CA GLN A 304 13.65 11.24 11.28
C GLN A 304 14.32 12.08 12.39
N VAL A 305 13.72 13.22 12.75
CA VAL A 305 14.29 14.11 13.78
C VAL A 305 14.13 13.49 15.17
N SER A 306 13.00 12.82 15.42
CA SER A 306 12.73 12.17 16.72
C SER A 306 13.71 11.04 17.02
N ASP A 307 14.10 10.24 16.02
CA ASP A 307 15.07 9.16 16.19
C ASP A 307 16.47 9.68 16.49
N ARG A 308 16.87 10.84 15.93
CA ARG A 308 18.18 11.46 16.21
C ARG A 308 18.30 12.07 17.62
N GLN A 309 17.17 12.35 18.28
CA GLN A 309 17.14 12.90 19.66
C GLN A 309 17.04 11.81 20.73
N ALA A 310 16.75 10.57 20.33
CA ALA A 310 16.63 9.42 21.24
C ALA A 310 17.93 8.61 21.38
N VAL A 311 19.00 8.97 20.67
CA VAL A 311 20.36 8.43 20.76
C VAL A 311 21.27 9.44 21.46
#